data_5f6c76876e1411a62256369e412bd373
#
_entry.id   5f6c76876e1411a62256369e412bd373
#
_cell.length_a   1.000
_cell.length_b   1.000
_cell.length_c   1.000
_cell.angle_alpha   90.00
_cell.angle_beta   90.00
_cell.angle_gamma   90.00
#
_symmetry.space_group_name_H-M   'P 1'
#
loop_
_entity.id
_entity.type
_entity.pdbx_description
1 polymer ?
#
loop_
_entity_poly.entity_id
_entity_poly.type
_entity_poly.pdbx_seq_one_letter_code
_entity_poly.pdbx_strand_id
1 'polypeptide(L)'
;MLKDEYKVYEEKMRKSIDSVAADFAAVRAGRANAAVLDRISVDYYGTPTPIQQIASIGSPDPRQLHIQPWDASAVKLIEKAILNSDLGINPQNDGKVIRLTFPQLTEERRKELVKQIRKYAEGGKVAIRNIRRDAMETFKKKQKASELTEDDLKIAEKDLQKLTDDMCKELDALLEKKEKELMEV
;
A
#
# COMPACT_ATOMS: atom_id res chain seq x y z
N MET A 1 1.04 26.01 23.24
CA MET A 1 2.25 25.25 23.66
C MET A 1 2.03 23.74 23.59
N LEU A 2 1.21 23.12 24.43
CA LEU A 2 1.00 21.66 24.39
C LEU A 2 0.47 21.15 23.03
N LYS A 3 -0.47 21.85 22.40
CA LYS A 3 -1.03 21.44 21.09
C LYS A 3 -0.01 21.40 19.93
N ASP A 4 1.01 22.21 19.96
CA ASP A 4 2.04 22.22 18.93
C ASP A 4 3.03 21.05 19.11
N GLU A 5 3.23 20.63 20.35
CA GLU A 5 4.04 19.45 20.67
C GLU A 5 3.37 18.15 20.24
N TYR A 6 2.01 18.08 20.29
CA TYR A 6 1.28 16.90 19.83
C TYR A 6 1.38 16.71 18.31
N LYS A 7 1.50 17.77 17.53
CA LYS A 7 1.61 17.70 16.06
C LYS A 7 2.75 16.78 15.60
N VAL A 8 3.89 16.84 16.27
CA VAL A 8 5.04 15.99 15.94
C VAL A 8 4.70 14.50 16.10
N TYR A 9 3.96 14.16 17.14
CA TYR A 9 3.54 12.76 17.38
C TYR A 9 2.38 12.36 16.48
N GLU A 10 1.44 13.26 16.22
CA GLU A 10 0.37 13.06 15.24
C GLU A 10 0.94 12.77 13.85
N GLU A 11 1.92 13.55 13.37
CA GLU A 11 2.59 13.32 12.09
C GLU A 11 3.31 11.97 12.05
N LYS A 12 3.96 11.56 13.16
CA LYS A 12 4.58 10.23 13.25
C LYS A 12 3.57 9.10 13.18
N MET A 13 2.43 9.24 13.88
CA MET A 13 1.35 8.26 13.84
C MET A 13 0.72 8.19 12.45
N ARG A 14 0.53 9.33 11.79
CA ARG A 14 0.00 9.40 10.42
C ARG A 14 0.93 8.72 9.41
N LYS A 15 2.24 8.95 9.51
CA LYS A 15 3.22 8.21 8.69
C LYS A 15 3.15 6.70 8.89
N SER A 16 2.82 6.23 10.10
CA SER A 16 2.62 4.80 10.35
C SER A 16 1.36 4.28 9.64
N ILE A 17 0.28 5.08 9.61
CA ILE A 17 -0.94 4.74 8.84
C ILE A 17 -0.65 4.74 7.35
N ASP A 18 0.06 5.73 6.83
CA ASP A 18 0.44 5.82 5.42
C ASP A 18 1.29 4.62 4.98
N SER A 19 2.20 4.17 5.85
CA SER A 19 3.00 2.96 5.61
C SER A 19 2.13 1.72 5.49
N VAL A 20 1.16 1.53 6.40
CA VAL A 20 0.22 0.40 6.33
C VAL A 20 -0.69 0.51 5.11
N ALA A 21 -1.13 1.71 4.74
CA ALA A 21 -1.91 1.94 3.52
C ALA A 21 -1.12 1.56 2.26
N ALA A 22 0.18 1.85 2.22
CA ALA A 22 1.07 1.42 1.14
C ALA A 22 1.22 -0.11 1.10
N ASP A 23 1.37 -0.77 2.26
CA ASP A 23 1.40 -2.23 2.36
C ASP A 23 0.08 -2.84 1.87
N PHE A 24 -1.07 -2.25 2.22
CA PHE A 24 -2.38 -2.67 1.72
C PHE A 24 -2.52 -2.50 0.22
N ALA A 25 -1.97 -1.43 -0.36
CA ALA A 25 -1.96 -1.21 -1.80
C ALA A 25 -1.12 -2.25 -2.55
N ALA A 26 -0.03 -2.74 -1.92
CA ALA A 26 0.81 -3.79 -2.47
C ALA A 26 0.11 -5.16 -2.46
N VAL A 27 -0.81 -5.41 -1.51
CA VAL A 27 -1.62 -6.64 -1.48
C VAL A 27 -2.77 -6.53 -2.48
N ARG A 28 -2.68 -7.29 -3.56
CA ARG A 28 -3.62 -7.24 -4.70
C ARG A 28 -4.56 -8.45 -4.71
N ALA A 29 -5.83 -8.18 -4.94
CA ALA A 29 -6.90 -9.19 -5.00
C ALA A 29 -7.09 -9.78 -6.40
N GLY A 30 -6.02 -10.08 -7.13
CA GLY A 30 -6.13 -10.69 -8.47
C GLY A 30 -6.75 -9.78 -9.54
N ARG A 31 -7.00 -8.50 -9.23
CA ARG A 31 -7.43 -7.52 -10.25
C ARG A 31 -6.26 -7.14 -11.13
N ALA A 32 -6.52 -7.09 -12.43
CA ALA A 32 -5.59 -6.58 -13.41
C ALA A 32 -5.31 -5.09 -13.14
N ASN A 33 -4.05 -4.75 -12.87
CA ASN A 33 -3.63 -3.38 -12.63
C ASN A 33 -2.40 -3.08 -13.49
N ALA A 34 -2.46 -2.00 -14.26
CA ALA A 34 -1.36 -1.55 -15.12
C ALA A 34 -0.04 -1.36 -14.36
N ALA A 35 -0.10 -1.00 -13.06
CA ALA A 35 1.09 -0.82 -12.23
C ALA A 35 1.94 -2.10 -12.03
N VAL A 36 1.43 -3.29 -12.37
CA VAL A 36 2.27 -4.51 -12.38
C VAL A 36 3.32 -4.47 -13.49
N LEU A 37 3.09 -3.67 -14.52
CA LEU A 37 3.97 -3.50 -15.68
C LEU A 37 5.05 -2.43 -15.43
N ASP A 38 4.94 -1.60 -14.38
CA ASP A 38 5.88 -0.51 -14.10
C ASP A 38 7.31 -0.99 -13.85
N ARG A 39 7.45 -2.23 -13.38
CA ARG A 39 8.75 -2.85 -13.10
C ARG A 39 9.35 -3.58 -14.30
N ILE A 40 8.61 -3.67 -15.41
CA ILE A 40 9.04 -4.40 -16.59
C ILE A 40 9.59 -3.40 -17.60
N SER A 41 10.89 -3.52 -17.90
CA SER A 41 11.55 -2.76 -18.95
C SER A 41 11.71 -3.62 -20.19
N VAL A 42 11.46 -3.03 -21.35
CA VAL A 42 11.63 -3.65 -22.67
C VAL A 42 12.88 -3.07 -23.30
N ASP A 43 13.72 -3.91 -23.86
CA ASP A 43 14.83 -3.44 -24.70
C ASP A 43 14.27 -2.96 -26.04
N TYR A 44 14.03 -1.65 -26.12
CA TYR A 44 13.50 -1.00 -27.33
C TYR A 44 14.62 -0.21 -28.01
N TYR A 45 15.07 -0.69 -29.15
CA TYR A 45 16.23 -0.15 -29.91
C TYR A 45 17.50 0.04 -29.05
N GLY A 46 17.79 -0.94 -28.17
CA GLY A 46 18.99 -0.92 -27.32
C GLY A 46 18.87 -0.06 -26.07
N THR A 47 17.68 0.46 -25.76
CA THR A 47 17.42 1.26 -24.56
C THR A 47 16.34 0.60 -23.72
N PRO A 48 16.59 0.36 -22.40
CA PRO A 48 15.57 -0.12 -21.50
C PRO A 48 14.44 0.91 -21.37
N THR A 49 13.27 0.56 -21.87
CA THR A 49 12.10 1.48 -21.95
C THR A 49 10.93 0.86 -21.19
N PRO A 50 10.24 1.60 -20.31
CA PRO A 50 9.01 1.14 -19.68
C PRO A 50 7.91 0.86 -20.72
N ILE A 51 7.13 -0.20 -20.49
CA ILE A 51 6.05 -0.61 -21.42
C ILE A 51 5.07 0.52 -21.68
N GLN A 52 4.78 1.35 -20.69
CA GLN A 52 3.84 2.48 -20.80
C GLN A 52 4.28 3.56 -21.80
N GLN A 53 5.59 3.62 -22.11
CA GLN A 53 6.12 4.59 -23.07
C GLN A 53 6.05 4.10 -24.54
N ILE A 54 5.79 2.81 -24.76
CA ILE A 54 5.77 2.20 -26.10
C ILE A 54 4.45 1.51 -26.42
N ALA A 55 3.51 1.49 -25.46
CA ALA A 55 2.20 0.87 -25.64
C ALA A 55 1.11 1.59 -24.83
N SER A 56 -0.12 1.52 -25.32
CA SER A 56 -1.32 1.86 -24.58
C SER A 56 -1.75 0.67 -23.74
N ILE A 57 -2.08 0.90 -22.46
CA ILE A 57 -2.50 -0.13 -21.53
C ILE A 57 -3.95 0.14 -21.13
N GLY A 58 -4.82 -0.84 -21.36
CA GLY A 58 -6.24 -0.80 -20.99
C GLY A 58 -6.61 -2.01 -20.15
N SER A 59 -7.68 -1.88 -19.37
CA SER A 59 -8.28 -2.99 -18.60
C SER A 59 -9.75 -3.10 -18.97
N PRO A 60 -10.10 -3.85 -20.02
CA PRO A 60 -11.49 -4.02 -20.45
C PRO A 60 -12.29 -4.85 -19.43
N ASP A 61 -11.62 -5.73 -18.72
CA ASP A 61 -12.16 -6.59 -17.67
C ASP A 61 -11.35 -6.43 -16.37
N PRO A 62 -11.96 -6.63 -15.20
CA PRO A 62 -11.25 -6.58 -13.92
C PRO A 62 -10.05 -7.53 -13.82
N ARG A 63 -9.97 -8.54 -14.66
CA ARG A 63 -8.93 -9.58 -14.67
C ARG A 63 -8.10 -9.62 -15.94
N GLN A 64 -8.27 -8.67 -16.85
CA GLN A 64 -7.53 -8.62 -18.10
C GLN A 64 -6.84 -7.27 -18.28
N LEU A 65 -5.58 -7.30 -18.65
CA LEU A 65 -4.87 -6.16 -19.20
C LEU A 65 -4.66 -6.36 -20.70
N HIS A 66 -4.99 -5.34 -21.46
CA HIS A 66 -4.69 -5.25 -22.87
C HIS A 66 -3.53 -4.26 -23.05
N ILE A 67 -2.45 -4.73 -23.64
CA ILE A 67 -1.28 -3.92 -24.00
C ILE A 67 -1.29 -3.81 -25.51
N GLN A 68 -1.50 -2.60 -26.01
CA GLN A 68 -1.50 -2.30 -27.43
C GLN A 68 -0.28 -1.44 -27.78
N PRO A 69 0.78 -2.04 -28.31
CA PRO A 69 1.96 -1.32 -28.74
C PRO A 69 1.63 -0.37 -29.90
N TRP A 70 2.29 0.77 -29.94
CA TRP A 70 2.16 1.71 -31.05
C TRP A 70 2.90 1.25 -32.30
N ASP A 71 3.92 0.41 -32.11
CA ASP A 71 4.71 -0.20 -33.16
C ASP A 71 4.57 -1.73 -33.15
N ALA A 72 4.27 -2.31 -34.31
CA ALA A 72 4.13 -3.76 -34.44
C ALA A 72 5.43 -4.51 -34.10
N SER A 73 6.61 -3.90 -34.27
CA SER A 73 7.89 -4.49 -33.90
C SER A 73 8.05 -4.67 -32.38
N ALA A 74 7.41 -3.82 -31.60
CA ALA A 74 7.46 -3.86 -30.14
C ALA A 74 6.65 -5.01 -29.53
N VAL A 75 5.68 -5.59 -30.24
CA VAL A 75 4.79 -6.66 -29.73
C VAL A 75 5.60 -7.84 -29.19
N LYS A 76 6.51 -8.37 -30.01
CA LYS A 76 7.34 -9.52 -29.61
C LYS A 76 8.34 -9.18 -28.49
N LEU A 77 8.83 -7.95 -28.47
CA LEU A 77 9.77 -7.48 -27.45
C LEU A 77 9.07 -7.37 -26.09
N ILE A 78 7.85 -6.82 -26.06
CA ILE A 78 7.03 -6.72 -24.86
C ILE A 78 6.63 -8.11 -24.36
N GLU A 79 6.18 -8.99 -25.24
CA GLU A 79 5.84 -10.37 -24.89
C GLU A 79 7.02 -11.09 -24.22
N LYS A 80 8.21 -11.01 -24.82
CA LYS A 80 9.43 -11.59 -24.27
C LYS A 80 9.81 -10.99 -22.91
N ALA A 81 9.69 -9.68 -22.76
CA ALA A 81 9.96 -9.01 -21.48
C ALA A 81 9.01 -9.47 -20.36
N ILE A 82 7.72 -9.66 -20.68
CA ILE A 82 6.72 -10.15 -19.75
C ILE A 82 7.00 -11.60 -19.36
N LEU A 83 7.34 -12.46 -20.31
CA LEU A 83 7.70 -13.87 -20.06
C LEU A 83 8.94 -14.02 -19.15
N ASN A 84 9.90 -13.12 -19.30
CA ASN A 84 11.13 -13.11 -18.49
C ASN A 84 10.95 -12.41 -17.13
N SER A 85 9.79 -11.81 -16.88
CA SER A 85 9.50 -11.11 -15.62
C SER A 85 8.96 -12.06 -14.56
N ASP A 86 9.03 -11.64 -13.29
CA ASP A 86 8.47 -12.37 -12.14
C ASP A 86 6.93 -12.33 -12.07
N LEU A 87 6.27 -11.87 -13.14
CA LEU A 87 4.82 -11.72 -13.16
C LEU A 87 4.09 -13.08 -13.11
N GLY A 88 4.72 -14.15 -13.64
CA GLY A 88 4.16 -15.51 -13.63
C GLY A 88 2.90 -15.69 -14.48
N ILE A 89 2.61 -14.76 -15.40
CA ILE A 89 1.45 -14.79 -16.28
C ILE A 89 1.93 -14.94 -17.73
N ASN A 90 1.35 -15.91 -18.44
CA ASN A 90 1.64 -16.09 -19.85
C ASN A 90 0.86 -15.08 -20.71
N PRO A 91 1.55 -14.20 -21.45
CA PRO A 91 0.89 -13.28 -22.35
C PRO A 91 0.26 -14.02 -23.54
N GLN A 92 -0.92 -13.58 -23.97
CA GLN A 92 -1.55 -14.02 -25.20
C GLN A 92 -1.42 -12.91 -26.25
N ASN A 93 -0.86 -13.23 -27.41
CA ASN A 93 -0.57 -12.29 -28.47
C ASN A 93 -1.41 -12.61 -29.70
N ASP A 94 -2.18 -11.65 -30.21
CA ASP A 94 -2.96 -11.76 -31.46
C ASP A 94 -2.30 -11.02 -32.64
N GLY A 95 -1.05 -10.59 -32.49
CA GLY A 95 -0.27 -9.85 -33.50
C GLY A 95 -0.38 -8.33 -33.40
N LYS A 96 -1.36 -7.80 -32.66
CA LYS A 96 -1.56 -6.36 -32.43
C LYS A 96 -1.70 -6.00 -30.96
N VAL A 97 -2.33 -6.87 -30.18
CA VAL A 97 -2.62 -6.67 -28.76
C VAL A 97 -2.08 -7.85 -27.97
N ILE A 98 -1.43 -7.55 -26.86
CA ILE A 98 -0.99 -8.55 -25.88
C ILE A 98 -2.02 -8.52 -24.75
N ARG A 99 -2.59 -9.69 -24.45
CA ARG A 99 -3.57 -9.88 -23.37
C ARG A 99 -2.93 -10.61 -22.22
N LEU A 100 -3.05 -10.03 -21.03
CA LEU A 100 -2.66 -10.67 -19.78
C LEU A 100 -3.93 -11.01 -18.99
N THR A 101 -4.18 -12.30 -18.77
CA THR A 101 -5.30 -12.78 -17.99
C THR A 101 -4.80 -13.17 -16.61
N PHE A 102 -5.28 -12.47 -15.57
CA PHE A 102 -4.95 -12.75 -14.18
C PHE A 102 -5.85 -13.88 -13.67
N PRO A 103 -5.27 -14.94 -13.06
CA PRO A 103 -6.06 -16.03 -12.52
C PRO A 103 -6.96 -15.54 -11.39
N GLN A 104 -8.12 -16.18 -11.23
CA GLN A 104 -8.97 -15.95 -10.05
C GLN A 104 -8.24 -16.36 -8.79
N LEU A 105 -8.32 -15.53 -7.77
CA LEU A 105 -7.88 -15.93 -6.44
C LEU A 105 -8.80 -17.05 -5.93
N THR A 106 -8.20 -18.14 -5.48
CA THR A 106 -8.92 -19.17 -4.74
C THR A 106 -9.38 -18.60 -3.39
N GLU A 107 -10.45 -19.17 -2.82
CA GLU A 107 -10.90 -18.78 -1.47
C GLU A 107 -9.80 -18.91 -0.42
N GLU A 108 -8.95 -19.93 -0.55
CA GLU A 108 -7.81 -20.14 0.35
C GLU A 108 -6.82 -18.98 0.25
N ARG A 109 -6.49 -18.56 -0.97
CA ARG A 109 -5.58 -17.44 -1.19
C ARG A 109 -6.15 -16.11 -0.70
N ARG A 110 -7.45 -15.88 -0.86
CA ARG A 110 -8.13 -14.71 -0.27
C ARG A 110 -8.00 -14.70 1.26
N LYS A 111 -8.24 -15.85 1.91
CA LYS A 111 -8.08 -15.99 3.37
C LYS A 111 -6.65 -15.74 3.84
N GLU A 112 -5.64 -16.18 3.07
CA GLU A 112 -4.25 -15.89 3.37
C GLU A 112 -3.95 -14.38 3.26
N LEU A 113 -4.43 -13.73 2.21
CA LEU A 113 -4.25 -12.28 2.02
C LEU A 113 -4.93 -11.48 3.13
N VAL A 114 -6.14 -11.89 3.57
CA VAL A 114 -6.82 -11.28 4.72
C VAL A 114 -5.99 -11.43 5.99
N LYS A 115 -5.40 -12.60 6.25
CA LYS A 115 -4.49 -12.78 7.40
C LYS A 115 -3.27 -11.86 7.31
N GLN A 116 -2.73 -11.69 6.12
CA GLN A 116 -1.56 -10.82 5.88
C GLN A 116 -1.89 -9.35 6.16
N ILE A 117 -3.00 -8.83 5.64
CA ILE A 117 -3.38 -7.42 5.89
C ILE A 117 -3.73 -7.17 7.35
N ARG A 118 -4.35 -8.13 8.06
CA ARG A 118 -4.56 -8.06 9.51
C ARG A 118 -3.25 -7.95 10.27
N LYS A 119 -2.23 -8.70 9.87
CA LYS A 119 -0.89 -8.61 10.46
C LYS A 119 -0.26 -7.23 10.24
N TYR A 120 -0.40 -6.66 9.05
CA TYR A 120 0.09 -5.30 8.77
C TYR A 120 -0.64 -4.25 9.62
N ALA A 121 -1.97 -4.35 9.73
CA ALA A 121 -2.76 -3.46 10.58
C ALA A 121 -2.34 -3.53 12.05
N GLU A 122 -2.15 -4.74 12.59
CA GLU A 122 -1.70 -4.88 13.98
C GLU A 122 -0.30 -4.32 14.18
N GLY A 123 0.62 -4.52 13.24
CA GLY A 123 1.94 -3.87 13.24
C GLY A 123 1.84 -2.33 13.30
N GLY A 124 0.94 -1.74 12.51
CA GLY A 124 0.66 -0.31 12.52
C GLY A 124 0.11 0.18 13.88
N LYS A 125 -0.83 -0.55 14.47
CA LYS A 125 -1.35 -0.22 15.82
C LYS A 125 -0.27 -0.30 16.90
N VAL A 126 0.62 -1.28 16.81
CA VAL A 126 1.76 -1.38 17.72
C VAL A 126 2.69 -0.17 17.56
N ALA A 127 2.98 0.25 16.34
CA ALA A 127 3.78 1.45 16.07
C ALA A 127 3.13 2.72 16.66
N ILE A 128 1.81 2.91 16.46
CA ILE A 128 1.06 4.03 17.03
C ILE A 128 1.12 4.03 18.56
N ARG A 129 0.94 2.86 19.21
CA ARG A 129 1.05 2.72 20.67
C ARG A 129 2.45 3.02 21.18
N ASN A 130 3.49 2.65 20.44
CA ASN A 130 4.88 2.97 20.79
C ASN A 130 5.14 4.47 20.71
N ILE A 131 4.66 5.14 19.66
CA ILE A 131 4.76 6.61 19.51
C ILE A 131 4.06 7.31 20.69
N ARG A 132 2.88 6.85 21.12
CA ARG A 132 2.22 7.37 22.33
C ARG A 132 3.10 7.20 23.56
N ARG A 133 3.72 6.02 23.73
CA ARG A 133 4.60 5.74 24.88
C ARG A 133 5.77 6.70 24.91
N ASP A 134 6.43 6.90 23.78
CA ASP A 134 7.57 7.83 23.64
C ASP A 134 7.15 9.27 23.95
N ALA A 135 5.96 9.68 23.47
CA ALA A 135 5.37 10.97 23.80
C ALA A 135 5.20 11.13 25.30
N MET A 136 4.56 10.15 25.98
CA MET A 136 4.34 10.18 27.41
C MET A 136 5.64 10.24 28.21
N GLU A 137 6.67 9.51 27.79
CA GLU A 137 7.98 9.60 28.43
C GLU A 137 8.59 11.01 28.32
N THR A 138 8.42 11.63 27.18
CA THR A 138 8.91 13.00 26.94
C THR A 138 8.17 13.99 27.86
N PHE A 139 6.83 13.92 27.95
CA PHE A 139 6.05 14.78 28.83
C PHE A 139 6.36 14.54 30.32
N LYS A 140 6.57 13.29 30.74
CA LYS A 140 7.00 12.96 32.10
C LYS A 140 8.39 13.56 32.43
N LYS A 141 9.32 13.54 31.47
CA LYS A 141 10.65 14.18 31.67
C LYS A 141 10.51 15.69 31.83
N LYS A 142 9.67 16.35 31.03
CA LYS A 142 9.39 17.78 31.13
C LYS A 142 8.74 18.15 32.46
N GLN A 143 7.81 17.33 32.96
CA GLN A 143 7.19 17.53 34.27
C GLN A 143 8.23 17.41 35.39
N LYS A 144 9.14 16.43 35.34
CA LYS A 144 10.23 16.30 36.31
C LYS A 144 11.22 17.47 36.26
N ALA A 145 11.38 18.08 35.10
CA ALA A 145 12.21 19.29 34.92
C ALA A 145 11.47 20.58 35.31
N SER A 146 10.23 20.46 35.85
CA SER A 146 9.36 21.59 36.21
C SER A 146 8.97 22.49 35.03
N GLU A 147 9.07 21.98 33.79
CA GLU A 147 8.60 22.66 32.57
C GLU A 147 7.10 22.51 32.37
N LEU A 148 6.50 21.49 32.98
CA LEU A 148 5.06 21.20 32.97
C LEU A 148 4.55 20.94 34.37
N THR A 149 3.28 21.32 34.61
CA THR A 149 2.57 20.98 35.85
C THR A 149 2.04 19.55 35.83
N GLU A 150 1.65 19.00 37.01
CA GLU A 150 0.98 17.70 37.08
C GLU A 150 -0.36 17.69 36.30
N ASP A 151 -1.07 18.81 36.31
CA ASP A 151 -2.34 18.93 35.61
C ASP A 151 -2.12 18.98 34.08
N ASP A 152 -1.09 19.65 33.61
CA ASP A 152 -0.69 19.60 32.19
C ASP A 152 -0.34 18.19 31.75
N LEU A 153 0.33 17.41 32.59
CA LEU A 153 0.67 16.02 32.29
C LEU A 153 -0.60 15.17 32.17
N LYS A 154 -1.59 15.33 33.06
CA LYS A 154 -2.88 14.63 32.99
C LYS A 154 -3.67 14.99 31.73
N ILE A 155 -3.62 16.27 31.33
CA ILE A 155 -4.25 16.73 30.08
C ILE A 155 -3.55 16.06 28.89
N ALA A 156 -2.20 16.09 28.88
CA ALA A 156 -1.43 15.47 27.81
C ALA A 156 -1.72 13.94 27.68
N GLU A 157 -1.88 13.26 28.80
CA GLU A 157 -2.21 11.82 28.80
C GLU A 157 -3.57 11.56 28.15
N LYS A 158 -4.59 12.34 28.48
CA LYS A 158 -5.93 12.22 27.89
C LYS A 158 -5.92 12.55 26.41
N ASP A 159 -5.26 13.63 26.00
CA ASP A 159 -5.20 14.06 24.63
C ASP A 159 -4.45 13.06 23.75
N LEU A 160 -3.30 12.55 24.21
CA LEU A 160 -2.53 11.54 23.50
C LEU A 160 -3.26 10.20 23.45
N GLN A 161 -4.03 9.85 24.49
CA GLN A 161 -4.86 8.64 24.45
C GLN A 161 -5.95 8.79 23.38
N LYS A 162 -6.66 9.92 23.37
CA LYS A 162 -7.69 10.21 22.37
C LYS A 162 -7.11 10.18 20.95
N LEU A 163 -5.97 10.84 20.74
CA LEU A 163 -5.29 10.84 19.44
C LEU A 163 -4.94 9.41 19.00
N THR A 164 -4.41 8.59 19.91
CA THR A 164 -4.10 7.18 19.65
C THR A 164 -5.33 6.38 19.25
N ASP A 165 -6.44 6.57 19.98
CA ASP A 165 -7.69 5.87 19.71
C ASP A 165 -8.28 6.27 18.36
N ASP A 166 -8.23 7.55 18.01
CA ASP A 166 -8.71 8.06 16.74
C ASP A 166 -7.85 7.52 15.56
N MET A 167 -6.53 7.48 15.70
CA MET A 167 -5.61 6.90 14.70
C MET A 167 -5.80 5.38 14.55
N CYS A 168 -6.03 4.66 15.64
CA CYS A 168 -6.34 3.23 15.58
C CYS A 168 -7.68 2.95 14.90
N LYS A 169 -8.70 3.78 15.12
CA LYS A 169 -9.99 3.67 14.42
C LYS A 169 -9.86 3.93 12.92
N GLU A 170 -9.06 4.92 12.52
CA GLU A 170 -8.78 5.19 11.11
C GLU A 170 -8.13 3.96 10.45
N LEU A 171 -7.16 3.35 11.13
CA LEU A 171 -6.50 2.13 10.65
C LEU A 171 -7.46 0.94 10.55
N ASP A 172 -8.37 0.79 11.51
CA ASP A 172 -9.41 -0.26 11.48
C ASP A 172 -10.38 -0.05 10.31
N ALA A 173 -10.76 1.19 10.01
CA ALA A 173 -11.59 1.50 8.86
C ALA A 173 -10.89 1.19 7.53
N LEU A 174 -9.59 1.47 7.42
CA LEU A 174 -8.78 1.09 6.25
C LEU A 174 -8.70 -0.43 6.10
N LEU A 175 -8.51 -1.15 7.21
CA LEU A 175 -8.48 -2.61 7.21
C LEU A 175 -9.82 -3.19 6.74
N GLU A 176 -10.94 -2.73 7.30
CA GLU A 176 -12.28 -3.20 6.92
C GLU A 176 -12.56 -2.98 5.44
N LYS A 177 -12.22 -1.80 4.93
CA LYS A 177 -12.35 -1.48 3.50
C LYS A 177 -11.54 -2.44 2.64
N LYS A 178 -10.30 -2.75 3.04
CA LYS A 178 -9.42 -3.66 2.30
C LYS A 178 -9.88 -5.11 2.39
N GLU A 179 -10.40 -5.55 3.53
CA GLU A 179 -10.98 -6.89 3.68
C GLU A 179 -12.18 -7.08 2.74
N LYS A 180 -13.08 -6.10 2.67
CA LYS A 180 -14.22 -6.12 1.72
C LYS A 180 -13.72 -6.20 0.28
N GLU A 181 -12.75 -5.36 -0.11
CA GLU A 181 -12.15 -5.39 -1.44
C GLU A 181 -11.59 -6.78 -1.79
N LEU A 182 -10.92 -7.45 -0.85
CA LEU A 182 -10.35 -8.78 -1.07
C LEU A 182 -11.42 -9.88 -1.18
N MET A 183 -12.59 -9.71 -0.56
CA MET A 183 -13.65 -10.71 -0.52
C MET A 183 -14.68 -10.53 -1.65
N GLU A 184 -14.84 -9.33 -2.19
CA GLU A 184 -15.84 -9.03 -3.24
C GLU A 184 -15.43 -9.41 -4.66
N VAL A 185 -14.23 -9.93 -4.89
CA VAL A 185 -13.70 -10.26 -6.25
C VAL A 185 -13.95 -11.71 -6.64
#